data_f0011f829fcce8a40690fc0e13e5f28c
#
_entry.id   f0011f829fcce8a40690fc0e13e5f28c
#
_cell.length_a   1.000
_cell.length_b   1.000
_cell.length_c   1.000
_cell.angle_alpha   90.00
_cell.angle_beta   90.00
_cell.angle_gamma   90.00
#
_symmetry.space_group_name_H-M   'P 1'
#
loop_
_entity.id
_entity.type
_entity.pdbx_description
1 polymer ?
#
loop_
_entity_poly.entity_id
_entity_poly.type
_entity_poly.pdbx_seq_one_letter_code
_entity_poly.pdbx_strand_id
1 'polypeptide(L)'
;PALTQKEIKENMKNYIVEAGKIINIKKTEIHYNSEWYKNKGAEFMMELTSKFTIARLLERDDFQKRLKHDQDISLLEILYPILQGYDSFAIKADLEIGGTDQKFNLLAGRKVQKRYGQEEQDILTVPLIEGLDGVKKMSKSLGNYIGLSELPKEMFGKIMSVSDSLMVKYFSFLTDIPETEINKLKEDRQIPALAKKSPKEWKLELAFELTRMYHGEKEAQKAKEEFEKVFSKGEKPGE
;
A
#
# COMPACT_ATOMS: atom_id res chain seq x y z
N PRO A 1 -16.60 2.50 14.72
CA PRO A 1 -17.65 1.48 14.60
C PRO A 1 -17.22 0.40 13.63
N ALA A 2 -17.60 -0.86 13.90
CA ALA A 2 -17.35 -1.95 12.99
C ALA A 2 -18.14 -1.76 11.69
N LEU A 3 -17.53 -2.13 10.54
CA LEU A 3 -18.20 -2.08 9.24
C LEU A 3 -19.35 -3.09 9.19
N THR A 4 -20.44 -2.72 8.53
CA THR A 4 -21.53 -3.64 8.22
C THR A 4 -21.13 -4.61 7.11
N GLN A 5 -21.81 -5.76 7.03
CA GLN A 5 -21.60 -6.74 5.96
C GLN A 5 -21.80 -6.14 4.55
N LYS A 6 -22.70 -5.15 4.42
CA LYS A 6 -22.94 -4.44 3.16
C LYS A 6 -21.74 -3.59 2.77
N GLU A 7 -21.20 -2.81 3.71
CA GLU A 7 -20.01 -1.97 3.50
C GLU A 7 -18.77 -2.83 3.18
N ILE A 8 -18.60 -3.96 3.87
CA ILE A 8 -17.50 -4.90 3.59
C ILE A 8 -17.60 -5.40 2.14
N LYS A 9 -18.77 -5.87 1.70
CA LYS A 9 -18.97 -6.35 0.34
C LYS A 9 -18.73 -5.26 -0.72
N GLU A 10 -19.15 -4.03 -0.44
CA GLU A 10 -18.94 -2.91 -1.34
C GLU A 10 -17.45 -2.56 -1.47
N ASN A 11 -16.74 -2.50 -0.35
CA ASN A 11 -15.30 -2.23 -0.34
C ASN A 11 -14.48 -3.32 -1.06
N MET A 12 -14.95 -4.57 -1.02
CA MET A 12 -14.26 -5.70 -1.66
C MET A 12 -14.41 -5.75 -3.18
N LYS A 13 -15.46 -5.15 -3.75
CA LYS A 13 -15.76 -5.28 -5.20
C LYS A 13 -14.60 -4.93 -6.12
N ASN A 14 -13.82 -3.93 -5.75
CA ASN A 14 -12.75 -3.41 -6.61
C ASN A 14 -11.38 -4.02 -6.33
N TYR A 15 -11.18 -4.76 -5.23
CA TYR A 15 -9.86 -5.28 -4.88
C TYR A 15 -9.22 -6.16 -5.95
N ILE A 16 -9.98 -7.12 -6.48
CA ILE A 16 -9.47 -8.03 -7.51
C ILE A 16 -9.19 -7.28 -8.81
N VAL A 17 -10.03 -6.29 -9.16
CA VAL A 17 -9.85 -5.47 -10.36
C VAL A 17 -8.60 -4.59 -10.23
N GLU A 18 -8.43 -3.94 -9.08
CA GLU A 18 -7.25 -3.11 -8.79
C GLU A 18 -5.97 -3.97 -8.74
N ALA A 19 -5.99 -5.11 -8.03
CA ALA A 19 -4.88 -6.04 -7.97
C ALA A 19 -4.51 -6.61 -9.35
N GLY A 20 -5.52 -6.88 -10.19
CA GLY A 20 -5.34 -7.40 -11.54
C GLY A 20 -4.62 -6.47 -12.51
N LYS A 21 -4.45 -5.19 -12.17
CA LYS A 21 -3.61 -4.26 -12.93
C LYS A 21 -2.10 -4.50 -12.72
N ILE A 22 -1.74 -5.18 -11.63
CA ILE A 22 -0.35 -5.40 -11.23
C ILE A 22 0.00 -6.89 -11.30
N ILE A 23 -0.88 -7.77 -10.76
CA ILE A 23 -0.65 -9.21 -10.71
C ILE A 23 -1.55 -9.97 -11.66
N ASN A 24 -1.07 -11.09 -12.16
CA ASN A 24 -1.86 -11.95 -13.04
C ASN A 24 -2.89 -12.77 -12.23
N ILE A 25 -4.10 -12.25 -12.10
CA ILE A 25 -5.20 -12.87 -11.33
C ILE A 25 -5.52 -14.32 -11.78
N LYS A 26 -5.33 -14.66 -13.06
CA LYS A 26 -5.57 -16.02 -13.56
C LYS A 26 -4.55 -17.04 -13.06
N LYS A 27 -3.39 -16.57 -12.57
CA LYS A 27 -2.33 -17.41 -12.02
C LYS A 27 -2.19 -17.24 -10.49
N THR A 28 -3.09 -16.49 -9.87
CA THR A 28 -3.07 -16.17 -8.46
C THR A 28 -4.20 -16.92 -7.75
N GLU A 29 -3.88 -17.61 -6.69
CA GLU A 29 -4.90 -18.16 -5.79
C GLU A 29 -5.47 -17.05 -4.94
N ILE A 30 -6.80 -16.97 -4.87
CA ILE A 30 -7.52 -15.96 -4.11
C ILE A 30 -8.28 -16.65 -2.99
N HIS A 31 -7.94 -16.30 -1.75
CA HIS A 31 -8.58 -16.84 -0.57
C HIS A 31 -9.25 -15.74 0.25
N TYR A 32 -10.40 -16.06 0.82
CA TYR A 32 -11.08 -15.22 1.78
C TYR A 32 -10.96 -15.84 3.16
N ASN A 33 -10.56 -15.09 4.14
CA ASN A 33 -10.38 -15.59 5.50
C ASN A 33 -11.66 -16.17 6.12
N SER A 34 -12.84 -15.82 5.60
CA SER A 34 -14.11 -16.48 5.93
C SER A 34 -14.13 -17.99 5.59
N GLU A 35 -13.25 -18.48 4.71
CA GLU A 35 -13.15 -19.90 4.34
C GLU A 35 -12.76 -20.74 5.55
N TRP A 36 -11.88 -20.23 6.40
CA TRP A 36 -11.44 -20.93 7.61
C TRP A 36 -12.07 -20.41 8.91
N TYR A 37 -12.63 -19.17 8.95
CA TYR A 37 -13.25 -18.67 10.18
C TYR A 37 -14.74 -18.94 10.29
N LYS A 38 -15.49 -19.03 9.18
CA LYS A 38 -16.95 -19.09 9.17
C LYS A 38 -17.56 -20.16 10.07
N ASN A 39 -16.89 -21.31 10.21
CA ASN A 39 -17.38 -22.44 10.98
C ASN A 39 -16.60 -22.65 12.29
N LYS A 40 -15.78 -21.67 12.72
CA LYS A 40 -15.00 -21.74 13.95
C LYS A 40 -15.78 -21.13 15.10
N GLY A 41 -15.92 -21.86 16.19
CA GLY A 41 -16.60 -21.43 17.40
C GLY A 41 -15.67 -20.85 18.47
N ALA A 42 -16.22 -20.65 19.67
CA ALA A 42 -15.49 -20.10 20.82
C ALA A 42 -14.29 -20.97 21.23
N GLU A 43 -14.41 -22.29 21.16
CA GLU A 43 -13.32 -23.23 21.46
C GLU A 43 -12.08 -22.96 20.61
N PHE A 44 -12.25 -22.76 19.30
CA PHE A 44 -11.15 -22.39 18.41
C PHE A 44 -10.51 -21.06 18.83
N MET A 45 -11.31 -20.05 19.17
CA MET A 45 -10.79 -18.75 19.59
C MET A 45 -10.00 -18.87 20.90
N MET A 46 -10.48 -19.67 21.85
CA MET A 46 -9.75 -19.97 23.09
C MET A 46 -8.44 -20.68 22.81
N GLU A 47 -8.45 -21.72 21.97
CA GLU A 47 -7.24 -22.43 21.57
C GLU A 47 -6.23 -21.48 20.89
N LEU A 48 -6.64 -20.73 19.88
CA LEU A 48 -5.77 -19.83 19.14
C LEU A 48 -5.17 -18.74 20.05
N THR A 49 -5.99 -18.10 20.88
CA THR A 49 -5.54 -17.02 21.77
C THR A 49 -4.67 -17.52 22.92
N SER A 50 -4.88 -18.76 23.41
CA SER A 50 -4.05 -19.36 24.45
C SER A 50 -2.56 -19.47 24.06
N LYS A 51 -2.27 -19.41 22.77
CA LYS A 51 -0.92 -19.48 22.23
C LYS A 51 -0.15 -18.14 22.32
N PHE A 52 -0.80 -17.07 22.82
CA PHE A 52 -0.21 -15.73 22.91
C PHE A 52 -0.38 -15.16 24.32
N THR A 53 0.50 -14.24 24.68
CA THR A 53 0.38 -13.48 25.93
C THR A 53 0.04 -12.02 25.61
N ILE A 54 -0.78 -11.40 26.43
CA ILE A 54 -1.14 -9.97 26.31
C ILE A 54 0.13 -9.10 26.31
N ALA A 55 1.10 -9.41 27.18
CA ALA A 55 2.35 -8.65 27.24
C ALA A 55 3.05 -8.56 25.88
N ARG A 56 3.10 -9.66 25.12
CA ARG A 56 3.71 -9.70 23.79
C ARG A 56 2.89 -8.97 22.73
N LEU A 57 1.57 -8.97 22.85
CA LEU A 57 0.70 -8.25 21.91
C LEU A 57 0.77 -6.74 22.12
N LEU A 58 0.95 -6.32 23.36
CA LEU A 58 1.10 -4.91 23.72
C LEU A 58 2.50 -4.32 23.38
N GLU A 59 3.47 -5.13 22.91
CA GLU A 59 4.77 -4.64 22.44
C GLU A 59 4.69 -3.81 21.13
N ARG A 60 3.54 -3.79 20.45
CA ARG A 60 3.35 -2.96 19.26
C ARG A 60 3.57 -1.48 19.57
N ASP A 61 4.36 -0.80 18.76
CA ASP A 61 4.74 0.59 18.96
C ASP A 61 3.54 1.55 19.08
N ASP A 62 2.48 1.31 18.29
CA ASP A 62 1.26 2.12 18.35
C ASP A 62 0.48 1.89 19.65
N PHE A 63 0.44 0.66 20.16
CA PHE A 63 -0.19 0.35 21.44
C PHE A 63 0.62 0.97 22.59
N GLN A 64 1.95 0.89 22.57
CA GLN A 64 2.80 1.52 23.56
C GLN A 64 2.62 3.04 23.60
N LYS A 65 2.49 3.68 22.43
CA LYS A 65 2.20 5.13 22.36
C LYS A 65 0.83 5.46 22.95
N ARG A 66 -0.20 4.68 22.60
CA ARG A 66 -1.57 4.89 23.09
C ARG A 66 -1.65 4.70 24.61
N LEU A 67 -1.05 3.64 25.16
CA LEU A 67 -1.00 3.40 26.60
C LEU A 67 -0.32 4.54 27.36
N LYS A 68 0.77 5.11 26.81
CA LYS A 68 1.45 6.27 27.42
C LYS A 68 0.61 7.55 27.44
N HIS A 69 -0.44 7.63 26.61
CA HIS A 69 -1.34 8.77 26.52
C HIS A 69 -2.74 8.46 27.04
N ASP A 70 -2.88 7.40 27.84
CA ASP A 70 -4.16 6.93 28.40
C ASP A 70 -5.28 6.75 27.35
N GLN A 71 -4.90 6.28 26.15
CA GLN A 71 -5.84 6.02 25.08
C GLN A 71 -6.26 4.55 25.07
N ASP A 72 -7.55 4.32 24.91
CA ASP A 72 -8.13 2.98 24.89
C ASP A 72 -7.63 2.13 23.72
N ILE A 73 -7.42 0.85 24.00
CA ILE A 73 -7.12 -0.18 22.99
C ILE A 73 -8.22 -1.23 23.09
N SER A 74 -8.96 -1.46 21.99
CA SER A 74 -10.02 -2.45 21.99
C SER A 74 -9.45 -3.88 21.99
N LEU A 75 -10.20 -4.81 22.59
CA LEU A 75 -9.82 -6.22 22.57
C LEU A 75 -9.67 -6.76 21.12
N LEU A 76 -10.52 -6.29 20.20
CA LEU A 76 -10.42 -6.68 18.79
C LEU A 76 -9.11 -6.26 18.15
N GLU A 77 -8.59 -5.06 18.45
CA GLU A 77 -7.29 -4.60 17.95
C GLU A 77 -6.14 -5.45 18.49
N ILE A 78 -6.26 -5.93 19.74
CA ILE A 78 -5.27 -6.83 20.35
C ILE A 78 -5.31 -8.21 19.67
N LEU A 79 -6.48 -8.70 19.29
CA LEU A 79 -6.65 -10.01 18.64
C LEU A 79 -6.27 -9.99 17.15
N TYR A 80 -6.34 -8.83 16.49
CA TYR A 80 -6.13 -8.73 15.04
C TYR A 80 -4.82 -9.37 14.55
N PRO A 81 -3.64 -9.14 15.18
CA PRO A 81 -2.39 -9.79 14.73
C PRO A 81 -2.43 -11.31 14.81
N ILE A 82 -3.18 -11.86 15.78
CA ILE A 82 -3.31 -13.31 15.95
C ILE A 82 -4.17 -13.89 14.83
N LEU A 83 -5.26 -13.21 14.49
CA LEU A 83 -6.14 -13.61 13.40
C LEU A 83 -5.40 -13.55 12.06
N GLN A 84 -4.73 -12.44 11.75
CA GLN A 84 -3.89 -12.37 10.55
C GLN A 84 -2.81 -13.45 10.53
N GLY A 85 -2.20 -13.75 11.69
CA GLY A 85 -1.22 -14.82 11.79
C GLY A 85 -1.81 -16.21 11.51
N TYR A 86 -3.08 -16.43 11.85
CA TYR A 86 -3.76 -17.66 11.48
C TYR A 86 -4.09 -17.74 9.98
N ASP A 87 -4.31 -16.60 9.32
CA ASP A 87 -4.47 -16.57 7.85
C ASP A 87 -3.21 -17.13 7.17
N SER A 88 -2.00 -16.71 7.60
CA SER A 88 -0.73 -17.22 7.09
C SER A 88 -0.59 -18.75 7.27
N PHE A 89 -1.02 -19.26 8.42
CA PHE A 89 -1.06 -20.71 8.67
C PHE A 89 -2.06 -21.43 7.76
N ALA A 90 -3.27 -20.89 7.60
CA ALA A 90 -4.34 -21.51 6.83
C ALA A 90 -3.98 -21.67 5.35
N ILE A 91 -3.31 -20.66 4.77
CA ILE A 91 -2.84 -20.71 3.36
C ILE A 91 -1.48 -21.38 3.20
N LYS A 92 -0.83 -21.80 4.30
CA LYS A 92 0.52 -22.39 4.31
C LYS A 92 1.55 -21.50 3.61
N ALA A 93 1.57 -20.22 3.97
CA ALA A 93 2.47 -19.26 3.35
C ALA A 93 3.94 -19.63 3.60
N ASP A 94 4.76 -19.60 2.55
CA ASP A 94 6.22 -19.74 2.62
C ASP A 94 6.90 -18.39 2.76
N LEU A 95 6.30 -17.33 2.18
CA LEU A 95 6.75 -15.94 2.25
C LEU A 95 5.54 -15.01 2.34
N GLU A 96 5.56 -14.07 3.28
CA GLU A 96 4.55 -13.02 3.38
C GLU A 96 5.19 -11.63 3.18
N ILE A 97 4.59 -10.82 2.29
CA ILE A 97 5.07 -9.48 1.95
C ILE A 97 4.11 -8.45 2.54
N GLY A 98 4.66 -7.41 3.16
CA GLY A 98 3.86 -6.31 3.71
C GLY A 98 4.63 -5.00 3.84
N GLY A 99 3.94 -3.93 4.18
CA GLY A 99 4.58 -2.68 4.56
C GLY A 99 5.36 -2.82 5.87
N THR A 100 6.31 -1.92 6.13
CA THR A 100 7.07 -1.92 7.39
C THR A 100 6.19 -1.80 8.64
N ASP A 101 5.01 -1.19 8.51
CA ASP A 101 4.01 -1.10 9.58
C ASP A 101 3.33 -2.46 9.89
N GLN A 102 3.40 -3.43 8.97
CA GLN A 102 2.85 -4.77 9.14
C GLN A 102 3.83 -5.78 9.77
N LYS A 103 5.09 -5.38 10.01
CA LYS A 103 6.14 -6.30 10.49
C LYS A 103 5.72 -7.12 11.72
N PHE A 104 5.04 -6.49 12.68
CA PHE A 104 4.56 -7.19 13.88
C PHE A 104 3.55 -8.29 13.55
N ASN A 105 2.62 -8.00 12.64
CA ASN A 105 1.58 -8.94 12.21
C ASN A 105 2.19 -10.11 11.43
N LEU A 106 3.14 -9.82 10.53
CA LEU A 106 3.86 -10.85 9.76
C LEU A 106 4.64 -11.80 10.70
N LEU A 107 5.28 -11.24 11.74
CA LEU A 107 5.95 -12.05 12.78
C LEU A 107 4.95 -12.86 13.62
N ALA A 108 3.72 -12.41 13.80
CA ALA A 108 2.67 -13.19 14.44
C ALA A 108 2.32 -14.43 13.59
N GLY A 109 2.31 -14.31 12.24
CA GLY A 109 2.14 -15.42 11.31
C GLY A 109 3.14 -16.53 11.55
N ARG A 110 4.44 -16.20 11.59
CA ARG A 110 5.52 -17.15 11.93
C ARG A 110 5.25 -17.89 13.25
N LYS A 111 4.84 -17.12 14.29
CA LYS A 111 4.54 -17.71 15.60
C LYS A 111 3.34 -18.66 15.57
N VAL A 112 2.29 -18.32 14.81
CA VAL A 112 1.14 -19.22 14.65
C VAL A 112 1.57 -20.49 13.94
N GLN A 113 2.24 -20.39 12.79
CA GLN A 113 2.74 -21.54 12.03
C GLN A 113 3.56 -22.49 12.93
N LYS A 114 4.55 -21.97 13.63
CA LYS A 114 5.38 -22.76 14.57
C LYS A 114 4.55 -23.48 15.62
N ARG A 115 3.57 -22.81 16.21
CA ARG A 115 2.74 -23.38 17.29
C ARG A 115 1.73 -24.41 16.81
N TYR A 116 1.44 -24.40 15.52
CA TYR A 116 0.65 -25.43 14.86
C TYR A 116 1.51 -26.49 14.15
N GLY A 117 2.83 -26.49 14.37
CA GLY A 117 3.76 -27.48 13.82
C GLY A 117 4.05 -27.33 12.33
N GLN A 118 3.80 -26.14 11.77
CA GLN A 118 4.13 -25.78 10.39
C GLN A 118 5.50 -25.08 10.37
N GLU A 119 6.22 -25.19 9.25
CA GLU A 119 7.43 -24.40 9.00
C GLU A 119 7.09 -22.92 8.99
N GLU A 120 7.97 -22.11 9.59
CA GLU A 120 7.76 -20.69 9.72
C GLU A 120 8.06 -19.99 8.37
N GLN A 121 7.09 -19.23 7.85
CA GLN A 121 7.27 -18.39 6.64
C GLN A 121 8.42 -17.40 6.76
N ASP A 122 9.01 -17.03 5.64
CA ASP A 122 9.83 -15.83 5.55
C ASP A 122 8.96 -14.57 5.49
N ILE A 123 9.53 -13.42 5.86
CA ILE A 123 8.85 -12.13 5.77
C ILE A 123 9.69 -11.13 4.98
N LEU A 124 9.05 -10.41 4.08
CA LEU A 124 9.64 -9.30 3.35
C LEU A 124 8.86 -8.02 3.66
N THR A 125 9.53 -6.98 4.14
CA THR A 125 8.88 -5.69 4.36
C THR A 125 9.38 -4.66 3.38
N VAL A 126 8.45 -3.87 2.83
CA VAL A 126 8.74 -2.74 1.93
C VAL A 126 8.45 -1.42 2.64
N PRO A 127 9.18 -0.34 2.32
CA PRO A 127 8.91 0.98 2.86
C PRO A 127 7.49 1.46 2.56
N LEU A 128 6.92 2.24 3.48
CA LEU A 128 5.64 2.91 3.23
C LEU A 128 5.84 4.08 2.27
N ILE A 129 4.86 4.28 1.40
CA ILE A 129 4.81 5.41 0.48
C ILE A 129 3.98 6.52 1.13
N GLU A 130 4.53 7.73 1.20
CA GLU A 130 3.80 8.93 1.62
C GLU A 130 2.81 9.33 0.52
N GLY A 131 1.67 9.85 0.95
CA GLY A 131 0.65 10.39 0.05
C GLY A 131 0.98 11.78 -0.49
N LEU A 132 0.01 12.40 -1.15
CA LEU A 132 0.15 13.72 -1.77
C LEU A 132 0.56 14.83 -0.79
N ASP A 133 0.26 14.65 0.50
CA ASP A 133 0.67 15.57 1.58
C ASP A 133 2.18 15.54 1.88
N GLY A 134 2.89 14.55 1.37
CA GLY A 134 4.34 14.39 1.53
C GLY A 134 4.82 14.00 2.93
N VAL A 135 3.91 13.68 3.85
CA VAL A 135 4.22 13.42 5.27
C VAL A 135 3.61 12.11 5.77
N LYS A 136 2.30 11.93 5.57
CA LYS A 136 1.58 10.76 6.05
C LYS A 136 1.62 9.65 5.02
N LYS A 137 1.55 8.40 5.47
CA LYS A 137 1.43 7.26 4.56
C LYS A 137 0.23 7.45 3.64
N MET A 138 0.36 7.04 2.39
CA MET A 138 -0.73 7.06 1.42
C MET A 138 -1.89 6.19 1.92
N SER A 139 -3.09 6.76 1.99
CA SER A 139 -4.27 6.05 2.47
C SER A 139 -5.57 6.64 1.93
N LYS A 140 -6.54 5.78 1.59
CA LYS A 140 -7.90 6.20 1.21
C LYS A 140 -8.58 6.98 2.35
N SER A 141 -8.39 6.57 3.60
CA SER A 141 -8.99 7.23 4.77
C SER A 141 -8.43 8.63 5.07
N LEU A 142 -7.23 8.93 4.61
CA LEU A 142 -6.59 10.24 4.75
C LEU A 142 -6.85 11.15 3.54
N GLY A 143 -7.44 10.64 2.46
CA GLY A 143 -7.69 11.40 1.24
C GLY A 143 -6.43 11.84 0.48
N ASN A 144 -5.25 11.34 0.86
CA ASN A 144 -3.95 11.71 0.30
C ASN A 144 -3.41 10.71 -0.73
N TYR A 145 -4.29 9.87 -1.29
CA TYR A 145 -3.91 8.75 -2.15
C TYR A 145 -4.08 9.07 -3.65
N ILE A 146 -3.38 8.28 -4.46
CA ILE A 146 -3.56 8.18 -5.90
C ILE A 146 -4.18 6.81 -6.16
N GLY A 147 -5.42 6.79 -6.64
CA GLY A 147 -6.15 5.54 -6.87
C GLY A 147 -5.80 4.89 -8.20
N LEU A 148 -5.61 3.57 -8.21
CA LEU A 148 -5.33 2.81 -9.43
C LEU A 148 -6.50 2.83 -10.43
N SER A 149 -7.71 3.07 -9.96
CA SER A 149 -8.94 3.13 -10.76
C SER A 149 -9.39 4.55 -11.11
N GLU A 150 -8.62 5.57 -10.75
CA GLU A 150 -8.89 6.95 -11.15
C GLU A 150 -8.72 7.14 -12.65
N LEU A 151 -9.38 8.16 -13.21
CA LEU A 151 -9.20 8.49 -14.62
C LEU A 151 -7.74 8.86 -14.92
N PRO A 152 -7.22 8.54 -16.12
CA PRO A 152 -5.83 8.86 -16.48
C PRO A 152 -5.43 10.30 -16.24
N LYS A 153 -6.30 11.26 -16.56
CA LYS A 153 -6.08 12.70 -16.35
C LYS A 153 -6.00 13.07 -14.86
N GLU A 154 -6.81 12.43 -14.02
CA GLU A 154 -6.80 12.69 -12.58
C GLU A 154 -5.54 12.12 -11.93
N MET A 155 -5.17 10.87 -12.27
CA MET A 155 -3.92 10.25 -11.83
C MET A 155 -2.73 11.12 -12.24
N PHE A 156 -2.66 11.53 -13.50
CA PHE A 156 -1.59 12.38 -14.02
C PHE A 156 -1.49 13.71 -13.24
N GLY A 157 -2.61 14.40 -13.07
CA GLY A 157 -2.67 15.67 -12.33
C GLY A 157 -2.25 15.53 -10.87
N LYS A 158 -2.67 14.47 -10.19
CA LYS A 158 -2.25 14.17 -8.81
C LYS A 158 -0.75 13.93 -8.71
N ILE A 159 -0.16 13.16 -9.64
CA ILE A 159 1.28 12.92 -9.64
C ILE A 159 2.05 14.21 -9.90
N MET A 160 1.56 15.08 -10.79
CA MET A 160 2.15 16.39 -11.01
C MET A 160 2.12 17.30 -9.77
N SER A 161 1.18 17.10 -8.84
CA SER A 161 1.10 17.85 -7.58
C SER A 161 2.01 17.32 -6.47
N VAL A 162 2.61 16.15 -6.63
CA VAL A 162 3.56 15.56 -5.65
C VAL A 162 4.72 16.53 -5.41
N SER A 163 5.15 16.64 -4.15
CA SER A 163 6.30 17.48 -3.81
C SER A 163 7.60 16.95 -4.44
N ASP A 164 8.52 17.87 -4.77
CA ASP A 164 9.81 17.49 -5.35
C ASP A 164 10.61 16.52 -4.45
N SER A 165 10.41 16.61 -3.13
CA SER A 165 11.07 15.72 -2.16
C SER A 165 10.66 14.26 -2.30
N LEU A 166 9.44 13.99 -2.78
CA LEU A 166 8.92 12.63 -2.98
C LEU A 166 9.30 12.02 -4.33
N MET A 167 9.69 12.83 -5.32
CA MET A 167 9.95 12.32 -6.68
C MET A 167 10.91 11.13 -6.71
N VAL A 168 12.07 11.24 -6.04
CA VAL A 168 13.06 10.15 -6.00
C VAL A 168 12.44 8.88 -5.45
N LYS A 169 11.67 9.00 -4.35
CA LYS A 169 11.03 7.87 -3.70
C LYS A 169 9.98 7.22 -4.61
N TYR A 170 9.16 8.03 -5.29
CA TYR A 170 8.15 7.54 -6.21
C TYR A 170 8.77 6.85 -7.42
N PHE A 171 9.81 7.41 -8.02
CA PHE A 171 10.57 6.73 -9.07
C PHE A 171 11.13 5.39 -8.59
N SER A 172 11.76 5.37 -7.41
CA SER A 172 12.43 4.17 -6.90
C SER A 172 11.49 3.03 -6.51
N PHE A 173 10.27 3.34 -6.03
CA PHE A 173 9.38 2.32 -5.48
C PHE A 173 8.13 2.05 -6.33
N LEU A 174 7.77 2.94 -7.25
CA LEU A 174 6.53 2.84 -8.00
C LEU A 174 6.73 2.65 -9.50
N THR A 175 7.98 2.69 -10.00
CA THR A 175 8.26 2.54 -11.43
C THR A 175 9.32 1.48 -11.69
N ASP A 176 9.37 0.98 -12.93
CA ASP A 176 10.40 0.06 -13.41
C ASP A 176 11.61 0.82 -14.02
N ILE A 177 11.70 2.13 -13.80
CA ILE A 177 12.80 2.96 -14.33
C ILE A 177 14.12 2.52 -13.69
N PRO A 178 15.17 2.28 -14.48
CA PRO A 178 16.46 1.83 -13.97
C PRO A 178 17.08 2.82 -12.96
N GLU A 179 17.78 2.27 -11.98
CA GLU A 179 18.42 3.07 -10.92
C GLU A 179 19.42 4.10 -11.51
N THR A 180 20.03 3.82 -12.65
CA THR A 180 20.90 4.75 -13.36
C THR A 180 20.20 6.06 -13.76
N GLU A 181 18.92 5.98 -14.16
CA GLU A 181 18.13 7.17 -14.48
C GLU A 181 17.67 7.89 -13.19
N ILE A 182 17.32 7.14 -12.16
CA ILE A 182 16.97 7.71 -10.85
C ILE A 182 18.17 8.44 -10.24
N ASN A 183 19.39 7.97 -10.45
CA ASN A 183 20.58 8.65 -9.98
C ASN A 183 20.81 9.98 -10.70
N LYS A 184 20.48 10.10 -12.00
CA LYS A 184 20.48 11.39 -12.71
C LYS A 184 19.53 12.39 -12.07
N LEU A 185 18.32 11.95 -11.69
CA LEU A 185 17.38 12.80 -10.96
C LEU A 185 17.97 13.28 -9.62
N LYS A 186 18.66 12.39 -8.88
CA LYS A 186 19.33 12.77 -7.62
C LYS A 186 20.41 13.83 -7.86
N GLU A 187 21.22 13.65 -8.92
CA GLU A 187 22.28 14.60 -9.32
C GLU A 187 21.69 15.95 -9.72
N ASP A 188 20.67 15.96 -10.59
CA ASP A 188 19.98 17.20 -11.04
C ASP A 188 19.41 17.98 -9.84
N ARG A 189 18.94 17.29 -8.82
CA ARG A 189 18.43 17.94 -7.61
C ARG A 189 19.51 18.48 -6.67
N GLN A 190 20.68 17.82 -6.62
CA GLN A 190 21.78 18.26 -5.77
C GLN A 190 22.49 19.50 -6.35
N ILE A 191 22.59 19.59 -7.67
CA ILE A 191 23.28 20.69 -8.37
C ILE A 191 22.36 21.25 -9.47
N PRO A 192 21.31 22.03 -9.10
CA PRO A 192 20.35 22.53 -10.08
C PRO A 192 20.95 23.36 -11.22
N ALA A 193 22.09 24.02 -10.99
CA ALA A 193 22.80 24.79 -12.00
C ALA A 193 23.40 23.91 -13.14
N LEU A 194 23.60 22.62 -12.89
CA LEU A 194 24.12 21.64 -13.86
C LEU A 194 23.04 20.63 -14.29
N ALA A 195 21.81 20.79 -13.80
CA ALA A 195 20.73 19.86 -14.06
C ALA A 195 20.39 19.78 -15.55
N LYS A 196 20.26 18.54 -16.05
CA LYS A 196 19.86 18.27 -17.45
C LYS A 196 18.36 18.39 -17.64
N LYS A 197 17.57 18.13 -16.58
CA LYS A 197 16.10 18.26 -16.55
C LYS A 197 15.67 19.11 -15.36
N SER A 198 14.68 19.94 -15.57
CA SER A 198 14.03 20.70 -14.50
C SER A 198 13.16 19.77 -13.62
N PRO A 199 12.84 20.17 -12.38
CA PRO A 199 11.89 19.41 -11.54
C PRO A 199 10.53 19.15 -12.22
N LYS A 200 10.06 20.10 -13.06
CA LYS A 200 8.83 19.95 -13.83
C LYS A 200 8.95 18.83 -14.87
N GLU A 201 10.06 18.74 -15.57
CA GLU A 201 10.29 17.69 -16.58
C GLU A 201 10.38 16.31 -15.93
N TRP A 202 11.02 16.18 -14.78
CA TRP A 202 11.04 14.95 -14.01
C TRP A 202 9.65 14.56 -13.51
N LYS A 203 8.81 15.52 -13.07
CA LYS A 203 7.42 15.22 -12.69
C LYS A 203 6.58 14.77 -13.88
N LEU A 204 6.75 15.40 -15.04
CA LEU A 204 6.06 14.99 -16.27
C LEU A 204 6.40 13.56 -16.65
N GLU A 205 7.68 13.17 -16.51
CA GLU A 205 8.15 11.82 -16.78
C GLU A 205 7.56 10.82 -15.77
N LEU A 206 7.58 11.14 -14.48
CA LEU A 206 6.96 10.32 -13.44
C LEU A 206 5.45 10.15 -13.66
N ALA A 207 4.74 11.24 -13.95
CA ALA A 207 3.30 11.22 -14.20
C ALA A 207 2.96 10.40 -15.45
N PHE A 208 3.74 10.55 -16.50
CA PHE A 208 3.58 9.77 -17.72
C PHE A 208 3.82 8.27 -17.45
N GLU A 209 4.92 7.92 -16.79
CA GLU A 209 5.29 6.54 -16.53
C GLU A 209 4.25 5.81 -15.66
N LEU A 210 3.84 6.41 -14.55
CA LEU A 210 2.82 5.81 -13.69
C LEU A 210 1.46 5.71 -14.39
N THR A 211 1.05 6.75 -15.13
CA THR A 211 -0.21 6.68 -15.89
C THR A 211 -0.13 5.59 -16.98
N ARG A 212 1.03 5.44 -17.65
CA ARG A 212 1.27 4.40 -18.65
C ARG A 212 1.17 2.99 -18.06
N MET A 213 1.74 2.77 -16.89
CA MET A 213 1.71 1.47 -16.22
C MET A 213 0.28 1.00 -15.93
N TYR A 214 -0.61 1.90 -15.54
CA TYR A 214 -1.97 1.54 -15.10
C TYR A 214 -3.06 1.72 -16.15
N HIS A 215 -2.84 2.55 -17.18
CA HIS A 215 -3.85 2.89 -18.20
C HIS A 215 -3.37 2.68 -19.63
N GLY A 216 -2.08 2.35 -19.83
CA GLY A 216 -1.46 2.15 -21.13
C GLY A 216 -0.98 3.45 -21.79
N GLU A 217 -0.13 3.27 -22.78
CA GLU A 217 0.61 4.33 -23.48
C GLU A 217 -0.30 5.43 -24.05
N LYS A 218 -1.36 5.03 -24.77
CA LYS A 218 -2.28 5.95 -25.44
C LYS A 218 -2.97 6.91 -24.47
N GLU A 219 -3.44 6.39 -23.33
CA GLU A 219 -4.15 7.20 -22.35
C GLU A 219 -3.19 8.08 -21.54
N ALA A 220 -1.96 7.61 -21.29
CA ALA A 220 -0.92 8.43 -20.67
C ALA A 220 -0.52 9.60 -21.56
N GLN A 221 -0.38 9.39 -22.87
CA GLN A 221 -0.05 10.43 -23.82
C GLN A 221 -1.16 11.50 -23.89
N LYS A 222 -2.42 11.09 -23.92
CA LYS A 222 -3.56 12.03 -23.89
C LYS A 222 -3.60 12.84 -22.58
N ALA A 223 -3.40 12.20 -21.45
CA ALA A 223 -3.38 12.87 -20.14
C ALA A 223 -2.27 13.91 -20.06
N LYS A 224 -1.08 13.59 -20.61
CA LYS A 224 0.05 14.52 -20.71
C LYS A 224 -0.29 15.74 -21.57
N GLU A 225 -0.82 15.51 -22.78
CA GLU A 225 -1.19 16.59 -23.70
C GLU A 225 -2.27 17.50 -23.12
N GLU A 226 -3.28 16.93 -22.45
CA GLU A 226 -4.33 17.70 -21.78
C GLU A 226 -3.74 18.53 -20.63
N PHE A 227 -2.88 17.95 -19.81
CA PHE A 227 -2.19 18.66 -18.73
C PHE A 227 -1.36 19.84 -19.26
N GLU A 228 -0.59 19.63 -20.32
CA GLU A 228 0.24 20.67 -20.94
C GLU A 228 -0.61 21.80 -21.56
N LYS A 229 -1.76 21.51 -22.16
CA LYS A 229 -2.69 22.52 -22.68
C LYS A 229 -3.24 23.40 -21.56
N VAL A 230 -3.74 22.79 -20.48
CA VAL A 230 -4.34 23.51 -19.35
C VAL A 230 -3.32 24.36 -18.60
N PHE A 231 -2.18 23.78 -18.24
CA PHE A 231 -1.24 24.41 -17.29
C PHE A 231 -0.09 25.16 -17.97
N SER A 232 0.21 24.91 -19.24
CA SER A 232 1.28 25.62 -19.97
C SER A 232 0.74 26.70 -20.90
N LYS A 233 -0.50 26.56 -21.41
CA LYS A 233 -1.11 27.50 -22.34
C LYS A 233 -2.29 28.29 -21.75
N GLY A 234 -2.68 28.01 -20.50
CA GLY A 234 -3.80 28.67 -19.82
C GLY A 234 -5.17 28.36 -20.45
N GLU A 235 -5.28 27.28 -21.20
CA GLU A 235 -6.56 26.87 -21.80
C GLU A 235 -7.46 26.26 -20.72
N LYS A 236 -8.79 26.45 -20.85
CA LYS A 236 -9.73 25.79 -19.93
C LYS A 236 -9.71 24.28 -20.15
N PRO A 237 -9.86 23.44 -19.06
CA PRO A 237 -10.05 22.01 -19.23
C PRO A 237 -11.22 21.74 -20.18
N GLY A 238 -11.02 20.88 -21.16
CA GLY A 238 -12.12 20.41 -22.01
C GLY A 238 -13.15 19.63 -21.18
N GLU A 239 -14.42 19.83 -21.44
CA GLU A 239 -15.55 19.09 -20.85
C GLU A 239 -15.50 17.59 -21.20
#